data_52ddafed889ee9633c3ba46cd1d9d99e
#
_entry.id   52ddafed889ee9633c3ba46cd1d9d99e
#
_cell.length_a   1.000
_cell.length_b   1.000
_cell.length_c   1.000
_cell.angle_alpha   90.00
_cell.angle_beta   90.00
_cell.angle_gamma   90.00
#
_symmetry.space_group_name_H-M   'P 1'
#
loop_
_entity.id
_entity.type
_entity.pdbx_description
1 polymer ?
#
loop_
_entity_poly.entity_id
_entity_poly.type
_entity_poly.pdbx_seq_one_letter_code
_entity_poly.pdbx_strand_id
1 'polypeptide(L)'
;MNHAIPSHRRPLRYAIIGGGMSGLLAGIKLKERGEDDFTIFEKAEAIGGTWRDNRYPGVACDTSAHSYTFSFAPNPDWSSYFAPGGEIRQYFERLVSRYGIAPHLRLNTQVTACDWREDHWRVTTADGSSLDVDVVIAASGVLHHPNIPEIPGLDTFSGARFHSAQWDDGEPMEKRRIGVIGNGSTGVQLVSALAGTAAHLVHFQRTPQWIMPCTNRKFTEAEKQEFRTDPAKLEAARNDPAAVARRARFTAAIIDAQSPELLEIQEEAERNLDQSVRDPALRELLRPDYRAACKRLVFSEDYYQVVQQPNVTLAMGGIERIEPSGVRMADGTFHELDVIVLATGFKTNQFIRPTQVKGVDGRLLDDAWAPNPTAYYAVCVSGFPNFFMLNGPTGPVGNFSLTDIAERQWGYIDQLIDELRAGHCVAISPSPEAHAEYDRQREEASRETVFASGCKSWYLDAAGVPQIWPWSYAHFIEVMREPCLDDFVLRRSLTPA
;
A
#
# COMPACT_ATOMS: atom_id res chain seq x y z
N MET A 1 -31.77 22.93 -17.92
CA MET A 1 -31.56 22.98 -19.37
C MET A 1 -30.89 21.70 -19.79
N ASN A 2 -31.58 20.85 -20.57
CA ASN A 2 -31.00 19.59 -21.05
C ASN A 2 -29.95 19.95 -22.11
N HIS A 3 -28.69 19.87 -21.75
CA HIS A 3 -27.60 19.84 -22.72
C HIS A 3 -27.60 18.46 -23.37
N ALA A 4 -28.11 18.37 -24.59
CA ALA A 4 -27.99 17.19 -25.41
C ALA A 4 -26.48 16.92 -25.64
N ILE A 5 -26.01 15.74 -25.21
CA ILE A 5 -24.68 15.23 -25.50
C ILE A 5 -24.51 15.15 -27.03
N PRO A 6 -23.44 15.69 -27.62
CA PRO A 6 -23.19 15.57 -29.07
C PRO A 6 -23.07 14.09 -29.44
N SER A 7 -23.89 13.63 -30.36
CA SER A 7 -24.17 12.21 -30.65
C SER A 7 -23.12 11.46 -31.49
N HIS A 8 -21.83 11.86 -31.53
CA HIS A 8 -20.86 11.28 -32.48
C HIS A 8 -19.44 11.04 -31.94
N ARG A 9 -19.19 10.99 -30.61
CA ARG A 9 -17.90 10.52 -30.14
C ARG A 9 -17.92 9.02 -29.88
N ARG A 10 -16.85 8.31 -30.34
CA ARG A 10 -16.62 6.93 -29.96
C ARG A 10 -16.44 6.84 -28.44
N PRO A 11 -16.85 5.74 -27.80
CA PRO A 11 -16.56 5.48 -26.40
C PRO A 11 -15.05 5.58 -26.13
N LEU A 12 -14.67 6.06 -24.94
CA LEU A 12 -13.27 6.06 -24.51
C LEU A 12 -12.79 4.63 -24.28
N ARG A 13 -11.51 4.39 -24.56
CA ARG A 13 -10.82 3.12 -24.30
C ARG A 13 -9.86 3.29 -23.13
N TYR A 14 -9.81 2.31 -22.24
CA TYR A 14 -9.01 2.40 -21.03
C TYR A 14 -8.06 1.21 -20.88
N ALA A 15 -6.83 1.49 -20.44
CA ALA A 15 -5.91 0.50 -19.91
C ALA A 15 -5.74 0.71 -18.40
N ILE A 16 -6.02 -0.31 -17.63
CA ILE A 16 -5.80 -0.32 -16.17
C ILE A 16 -4.62 -1.25 -15.89
N ILE A 17 -3.57 -0.73 -15.25
CA ILE A 17 -2.33 -1.47 -15.01
C ILE A 17 -2.27 -1.91 -13.55
N GLY A 18 -2.51 -3.19 -13.30
CA GLY A 18 -2.56 -3.85 -12.01
C GLY A 18 -3.96 -4.36 -11.65
N GLY A 19 -4.07 -5.67 -11.37
CA GLY A 19 -5.29 -6.37 -10.97
C GLY A 19 -5.47 -6.47 -9.44
N GLY A 20 -4.91 -5.52 -8.69
CA GLY A 20 -5.11 -5.37 -7.25
C GLY A 20 -6.37 -4.58 -6.90
N MET A 21 -6.50 -4.20 -5.65
CA MET A 21 -7.61 -3.43 -5.09
C MET A 21 -7.96 -2.20 -5.95
N SER A 22 -6.98 -1.36 -6.27
CA SER A 22 -7.19 -0.11 -7.02
C SER A 22 -7.63 -0.35 -8.47
N GLY A 23 -7.06 -1.36 -9.14
CA GLY A 23 -7.45 -1.67 -10.52
C GLY A 23 -8.84 -2.29 -10.62
N LEU A 24 -9.22 -3.11 -9.65
CA LEU A 24 -10.59 -3.64 -9.55
C LEU A 24 -11.60 -2.51 -9.29
N LEU A 25 -11.27 -1.55 -8.41
CA LEU A 25 -12.09 -0.36 -8.21
C LEU A 25 -12.33 0.38 -9.52
N ALA A 26 -11.26 0.72 -10.25
CA ALA A 26 -11.37 1.43 -11.52
C ALA A 26 -12.27 0.69 -12.53
N GLY A 27 -12.04 -0.62 -12.71
CA GLY A 27 -12.86 -1.44 -13.62
C GLY A 27 -14.33 -1.50 -13.21
N ILE A 28 -14.63 -1.66 -11.91
CA ILE A 28 -16.00 -1.67 -11.39
C ILE A 28 -16.68 -0.31 -11.66
N LYS A 29 -15.99 0.78 -11.39
CA LYS A 29 -16.55 2.12 -11.57
C LYS A 29 -16.79 2.48 -13.04
N LEU A 30 -15.95 2.03 -13.96
CA LEU A 30 -16.19 2.14 -15.39
C LEU A 30 -17.44 1.36 -15.79
N LYS A 31 -17.60 0.13 -15.33
CA LYS A 31 -18.81 -0.66 -15.60
C LYS A 31 -20.08 -0.03 -15.03
N GLU A 32 -20.04 0.53 -13.83
CA GLU A 32 -21.18 1.25 -13.23
C GLU A 32 -21.60 2.46 -14.08
N ARG A 33 -20.68 3.04 -14.85
CA ARG A 33 -20.96 4.09 -15.84
C ARG A 33 -21.40 3.57 -17.22
N GLY A 34 -21.43 2.25 -17.43
CA GLY A 34 -21.74 1.63 -18.71
C GLY A 34 -20.59 1.70 -19.72
N GLU A 35 -19.37 1.88 -19.26
CA GLU A 35 -18.18 1.87 -20.09
C GLU A 35 -17.55 0.47 -20.06
N ASP A 36 -17.58 -0.24 -21.17
CA ASP A 36 -17.10 -1.62 -21.28
C ASP A 36 -15.82 -1.77 -22.10
N ASP A 37 -15.30 -0.68 -22.71
CA ASP A 37 -14.07 -0.73 -23.51
C ASP A 37 -12.83 -0.45 -22.61
N PHE A 38 -12.58 -1.37 -21.68
CA PHE A 38 -11.40 -1.32 -20.83
C PHE A 38 -10.75 -2.69 -20.67
N THR A 39 -9.44 -2.68 -20.41
CA THR A 39 -8.64 -3.87 -20.09
C THR A 39 -7.86 -3.64 -18.79
N ILE A 40 -7.96 -4.59 -17.85
CA ILE A 40 -7.14 -4.67 -16.66
C ILE A 40 -6.00 -5.63 -16.91
N PHE A 41 -4.77 -5.13 -16.96
CA PHE A 41 -3.56 -5.93 -17.13
C PHE A 41 -2.99 -6.32 -15.76
N GLU A 42 -2.84 -7.62 -15.53
CA GLU A 42 -2.19 -8.15 -14.33
C GLU A 42 -1.03 -9.07 -14.74
N LYS A 43 0.16 -8.78 -14.24
CA LYS A 43 1.38 -9.56 -14.57
C LYS A 43 1.36 -10.98 -14.00
N ALA A 44 0.62 -11.22 -12.94
CA ALA A 44 0.51 -12.53 -12.31
C ALA A 44 -0.68 -13.36 -12.84
N GLU A 45 -0.72 -14.60 -12.43
CA GLU A 45 -1.76 -15.58 -12.81
C GLU A 45 -3.13 -15.32 -12.18
N ALA A 46 -3.22 -14.46 -11.17
CA ALA A 46 -4.45 -14.15 -10.45
C ALA A 46 -4.50 -12.68 -10.00
N ILE A 47 -5.71 -12.20 -9.74
CA ILE A 47 -5.96 -10.87 -9.15
C ILE A 47 -5.61 -10.85 -7.65
N GLY A 48 -5.62 -9.66 -7.06
CA GLY A 48 -5.53 -9.48 -5.61
C GLY A 48 -4.29 -8.69 -5.14
N GLY A 49 -3.26 -8.52 -5.99
CA GLY A 49 -2.08 -7.70 -5.68
C GLY A 49 -1.45 -8.08 -4.34
N THR A 50 -1.31 -7.13 -3.43
CA THR A 50 -0.71 -7.33 -2.09
C THR A 50 -1.30 -8.53 -1.34
N TRP A 51 -2.61 -8.77 -1.43
CA TRP A 51 -3.29 -9.85 -0.72
C TRP A 51 -3.21 -11.21 -1.41
N ARG A 52 -2.82 -11.25 -2.67
CA ARG A 52 -2.39 -12.46 -3.37
C ARG A 52 -0.96 -12.82 -2.99
N ASP A 53 -0.06 -11.83 -2.97
CA ASP A 53 1.38 -12.05 -2.81
C ASP A 53 1.78 -12.35 -1.36
N ASN A 54 1.12 -11.71 -0.39
CA ASN A 54 1.40 -11.91 1.02
C ASN A 54 0.49 -13.00 1.61
N ARG A 55 1.04 -14.21 1.74
CA ARG A 55 0.35 -15.42 2.21
C ARG A 55 0.98 -16.04 3.45
N TYR A 56 1.98 -15.38 4.02
CA TYR A 56 2.69 -15.87 5.19
C TYR A 56 1.76 -16.06 6.40
N PRO A 57 2.09 -16.99 7.31
CA PRO A 57 1.30 -17.24 8.52
C PRO A 57 1.11 -15.97 9.37
N GLY A 58 -0.10 -15.72 9.79
CA GLY A 58 -0.46 -14.56 10.60
C GLY A 58 -0.72 -13.26 9.82
N VAL A 59 -0.65 -13.28 8.47
CA VAL A 59 -0.92 -12.08 7.66
C VAL A 59 -2.35 -11.56 7.87
N ALA A 60 -2.46 -10.32 8.32
CA ALA A 60 -3.72 -9.62 8.52
C ALA A 60 -3.56 -8.13 8.22
N CYS A 61 -4.66 -7.47 7.90
CA CYS A 61 -4.70 -6.02 7.80
C CYS A 61 -4.68 -5.40 9.20
N ASP A 62 -4.00 -4.27 9.38
CA ASP A 62 -3.98 -3.47 10.61
C ASP A 62 -4.99 -2.32 10.59
N THR A 63 -5.86 -2.30 9.58
CA THR A 63 -7.05 -1.46 9.49
C THR A 63 -8.28 -2.32 9.76
N SER A 64 -9.29 -1.78 10.45
CA SER A 64 -10.53 -2.53 10.73
C SER A 64 -11.16 -3.05 9.44
N ALA A 65 -11.59 -4.31 9.45
CA ALA A 65 -12.06 -5.02 8.25
C ALA A 65 -13.22 -4.30 7.55
N HIS A 66 -14.20 -3.79 8.30
CA HIS A 66 -15.32 -3.02 7.74
C HIS A 66 -14.89 -1.68 7.13
N SER A 67 -13.80 -1.06 7.61
CA SER A 67 -13.23 0.15 6.99
C SER A 67 -12.30 -0.17 5.82
N TYR A 68 -11.73 -1.39 5.75
CA TYR A 68 -10.91 -1.85 4.63
C TYR A 68 -11.76 -2.56 3.57
N THR A 69 -12.87 -1.97 3.24
CA THR A 69 -13.93 -2.48 2.35
C THR A 69 -14.41 -1.33 1.48
N PHE A 70 -14.72 -1.57 0.22
CA PHE A 70 -15.32 -0.52 -0.62
C PHE A 70 -16.68 -0.09 -0.07
N SER A 71 -16.94 1.23 -0.13
CA SER A 71 -18.16 1.82 0.41
C SER A 71 -19.43 1.30 -0.26
N PHE A 72 -19.35 1.03 -1.57
CA PHE A 72 -20.45 0.53 -2.39
C PHE A 72 -20.62 -1.00 -2.34
N ALA A 73 -19.66 -1.71 -1.75
CA ALA A 73 -19.65 -3.18 -1.67
C ALA A 73 -19.24 -3.68 -0.28
N PRO A 74 -19.97 -3.31 0.79
CA PRO A 74 -19.64 -3.73 2.14
C PRO A 74 -19.70 -5.25 2.30
N ASN A 75 -18.86 -5.80 3.18
CA ASN A 75 -18.82 -7.23 3.48
C ASN A 75 -19.25 -7.48 4.94
N PRO A 76 -20.38 -8.18 5.17
CA PRO A 76 -20.88 -8.49 6.51
C PRO A 76 -20.17 -9.70 7.16
N ASP A 77 -19.36 -10.46 6.40
CA ASP A 77 -18.91 -11.79 6.77
C ASP A 77 -17.46 -11.87 7.28
N TRP A 78 -16.87 -10.74 7.61
CA TRP A 78 -15.51 -10.73 8.16
C TRP A 78 -15.42 -11.60 9.43
N SER A 79 -14.35 -12.40 9.55
CA SER A 79 -14.16 -13.27 10.71
C SER A 79 -13.71 -12.51 11.96
N SER A 80 -13.01 -11.39 11.77
CA SER A 80 -12.41 -10.63 12.86
C SER A 80 -12.27 -9.14 12.53
N TYR A 81 -12.00 -8.35 13.56
CA TYR A 81 -11.85 -6.90 13.47
C TYR A 81 -10.71 -6.49 12.53
N PHE A 82 -9.58 -7.19 12.58
CA PHE A 82 -8.49 -7.12 11.59
C PHE A 82 -8.55 -8.37 10.72
N ALA A 83 -9.01 -8.21 9.48
CA ALA A 83 -9.26 -9.34 8.59
C ALA A 83 -7.96 -10.05 8.18
N PRO A 84 -7.93 -11.39 8.18
CA PRO A 84 -6.85 -12.18 7.58
C PRO A 84 -6.69 -11.88 6.09
N GLY A 85 -5.45 -11.90 5.60
CA GLY A 85 -5.14 -11.60 4.19
C GLY A 85 -5.91 -12.48 3.20
N GLY A 86 -6.11 -13.76 3.52
CA GLY A 86 -6.90 -14.68 2.69
C GLY A 86 -8.37 -14.27 2.53
N GLU A 87 -9.00 -13.74 3.59
CA GLU A 87 -10.38 -13.23 3.50
C GLU A 87 -10.48 -11.96 2.65
N ILE A 88 -9.47 -11.09 2.75
CA ILE A 88 -9.42 -9.87 1.93
C ILE A 88 -9.25 -10.24 0.45
N ARG A 89 -8.39 -11.21 0.14
CA ARG A 89 -8.25 -11.74 -1.22
C ARG A 89 -9.57 -12.28 -1.74
N GLN A 90 -10.25 -13.13 -0.96
CA GLN A 90 -11.57 -13.69 -1.31
C GLN A 90 -12.63 -12.60 -1.50
N TYR A 91 -12.58 -11.53 -0.72
CA TYR A 91 -13.46 -10.38 -0.91
C TYR A 91 -13.28 -9.77 -2.31
N PHE A 92 -12.06 -9.52 -2.76
CA PHE A 92 -11.81 -8.99 -4.10
C PHE A 92 -12.18 -9.99 -5.21
N GLU A 93 -11.95 -11.29 -5.02
CA GLU A 93 -12.37 -12.33 -5.96
C GLU A 93 -13.91 -12.36 -6.13
N ARG A 94 -14.65 -12.20 -5.03
CA ARG A 94 -16.13 -12.07 -5.10
C ARG A 94 -16.57 -10.83 -5.87
N LEU A 95 -15.86 -9.70 -5.75
CA LEU A 95 -16.20 -8.49 -6.51
C LEU A 95 -16.00 -8.68 -8.01
N VAL A 96 -14.96 -9.38 -8.45
CA VAL A 96 -14.76 -9.72 -9.87
C VAL A 96 -15.97 -10.43 -10.42
N SER A 97 -16.51 -11.43 -9.70
CA SER A 97 -17.71 -12.18 -10.12
C SER A 97 -18.97 -11.31 -10.05
N ARG A 98 -19.16 -10.59 -8.94
CA ARG A 98 -20.35 -9.77 -8.69
C ARG A 98 -20.55 -8.66 -9.72
N TYR A 99 -19.47 -8.01 -10.14
CA TYR A 99 -19.51 -6.88 -11.07
C TYR A 99 -19.15 -7.25 -12.51
N GLY A 100 -18.98 -8.56 -12.80
CA GLY A 100 -18.70 -9.03 -14.16
C GLY A 100 -17.38 -8.51 -14.74
N ILE A 101 -16.35 -8.42 -13.92
CA ILE A 101 -15.03 -7.88 -14.32
C ILE A 101 -14.19 -8.91 -15.10
N ALA A 102 -14.46 -10.20 -14.93
CA ALA A 102 -13.65 -11.28 -15.51
C ALA A 102 -13.36 -11.15 -17.02
N PRO A 103 -14.29 -10.74 -17.90
CA PRO A 103 -14.02 -10.59 -19.34
C PRO A 103 -13.00 -9.50 -19.66
N HIS A 104 -12.78 -8.55 -18.75
CA HIS A 104 -11.88 -7.42 -18.91
C HIS A 104 -10.47 -7.68 -18.35
N LEU A 105 -10.25 -8.85 -17.71
CA LEU A 105 -8.97 -9.20 -17.10
C LEU A 105 -8.04 -9.88 -18.14
N ARG A 106 -6.81 -9.37 -18.23
CA ARG A 106 -5.69 -10.04 -18.89
C ARG A 106 -4.64 -10.39 -17.86
N LEU A 107 -4.72 -11.61 -17.35
CA LEU A 107 -3.76 -12.20 -16.42
C LEU A 107 -2.50 -12.64 -17.15
N ASN A 108 -1.39 -12.90 -16.42
CA ASN A 108 -0.08 -13.25 -16.97
C ASN A 108 0.40 -12.25 -18.03
N THR A 109 -0.03 -10.99 -17.94
CA THR A 109 0.22 -9.98 -18.96
C THR A 109 0.87 -8.75 -18.33
N GLN A 110 2.18 -8.66 -18.44
CA GLN A 110 2.95 -7.52 -17.96
C GLN A 110 2.96 -6.41 -19.01
N VAL A 111 2.52 -5.20 -18.64
CA VAL A 111 2.74 -3.99 -19.43
C VAL A 111 4.20 -3.57 -19.29
N THR A 112 4.87 -3.34 -20.42
CA THR A 112 6.28 -2.95 -20.47
C THR A 112 6.49 -1.50 -20.88
N ALA A 113 5.54 -0.93 -21.67
CA ALA A 113 5.61 0.46 -22.07
C ALA A 113 4.23 1.10 -22.22
N CYS A 114 4.17 2.41 -21.95
CA CYS A 114 3.06 3.29 -22.30
C CYS A 114 3.65 4.51 -23.00
N ASP A 115 3.39 4.66 -24.30
CA ASP A 115 3.91 5.76 -25.09
C ASP A 115 2.76 6.68 -25.48
N TRP A 116 2.80 7.96 -25.02
CA TRP A 116 1.88 8.97 -25.49
C TRP A 116 2.12 9.28 -26.95
N ARG A 117 1.08 9.20 -27.74
CA ARG A 117 1.03 9.65 -29.13
C ARG A 117 0.31 10.99 -29.20
N GLU A 118 -0.04 11.42 -30.33
CA GLU A 118 -0.65 12.75 -30.49
C GLU A 118 -1.87 13.01 -29.59
N ASP A 119 -2.75 12.02 -29.42
CA ASP A 119 -4.02 12.12 -28.70
C ASP A 119 -4.44 10.86 -27.94
N HIS A 120 -3.56 9.86 -27.86
CA HIS A 120 -3.84 8.57 -27.21
C HIS A 120 -2.56 7.93 -26.66
N TRP A 121 -2.72 6.90 -25.85
CA TRP A 121 -1.63 6.05 -25.35
C TRP A 121 -1.50 4.78 -26.17
N ARG A 122 -0.30 4.42 -26.52
CA ARG A 122 0.05 3.07 -26.97
C ARG A 122 0.61 2.28 -25.79
N VAL A 123 -0.13 1.27 -25.35
CA VAL A 123 0.24 0.38 -24.27
C VAL A 123 0.81 -0.90 -24.88
N THR A 124 2.05 -1.28 -24.51
CA THR A 124 2.74 -2.46 -25.00
C THR A 124 2.96 -3.45 -23.87
N THR A 125 2.75 -4.72 -24.15
CA THR A 125 2.91 -5.85 -23.23
C THR A 125 4.18 -6.67 -23.51
N ALA A 126 4.60 -7.50 -22.55
CA ALA A 126 5.85 -8.25 -22.63
C ALA A 126 5.91 -9.27 -23.80
N ASP A 127 4.77 -9.72 -24.31
CA ASP A 127 4.66 -10.57 -25.49
C ASP A 127 4.77 -9.79 -26.82
N GLY A 128 4.96 -8.47 -26.76
CA GLY A 128 5.07 -7.56 -27.91
C GLY A 128 3.73 -7.11 -28.49
N SER A 129 2.60 -7.53 -27.93
CA SER A 129 1.31 -7.01 -28.35
C SER A 129 1.12 -5.55 -27.88
N SER A 130 0.29 -4.79 -28.58
CA SER A 130 -0.02 -3.41 -28.22
C SER A 130 -1.50 -3.07 -28.35
N LEU A 131 -1.95 -2.10 -27.54
CA LEU A 131 -3.31 -1.59 -27.54
C LEU A 131 -3.26 -0.05 -27.50
N ASP A 132 -4.01 0.59 -28.37
CA ASP A 132 -4.20 2.04 -28.33
C ASP A 132 -5.41 2.39 -27.46
N VAL A 133 -5.22 3.25 -26.46
CA VAL A 133 -6.24 3.65 -25.48
C VAL A 133 -6.21 5.17 -25.26
N ASP A 134 -7.34 5.70 -24.82
CA ASP A 134 -7.48 7.13 -24.56
C ASP A 134 -7.02 7.53 -23.17
N VAL A 135 -7.12 6.56 -22.21
CA VAL A 135 -6.80 6.78 -20.80
C VAL A 135 -6.00 5.60 -20.26
N VAL A 136 -4.97 5.89 -19.48
CA VAL A 136 -4.22 4.90 -18.69
C VAL A 136 -4.44 5.15 -17.21
N ILE A 137 -4.84 4.10 -16.48
CA ILE A 137 -4.96 4.10 -15.02
C ILE A 137 -3.86 3.23 -14.42
N ALA A 138 -2.86 3.86 -13.80
CA ALA A 138 -1.81 3.15 -13.09
C ALA A 138 -2.30 2.75 -11.68
N ALA A 139 -2.57 1.47 -11.48
CA ALA A 139 -3.07 0.86 -10.26
C ALA A 139 -2.10 -0.22 -9.72
N SER A 140 -0.81 -0.05 -9.99
CA SER A 140 0.24 -1.04 -9.71
C SER A 140 0.56 -1.21 -8.22
N GLY A 141 0.19 -0.23 -7.36
CA GLY A 141 0.51 -0.24 -5.93
C GLY A 141 2.00 0.03 -5.65
N VAL A 142 2.40 -0.08 -4.37
CA VAL A 142 3.76 0.20 -3.89
C VAL A 142 4.42 -1.00 -3.20
N LEU A 143 3.66 -2.02 -2.81
CA LEU A 143 4.15 -3.22 -2.10
C LEU A 143 4.20 -4.42 -3.03
N HIS A 144 4.92 -4.31 -4.16
CA HIS A 144 4.99 -5.38 -5.18
C HIS A 144 6.42 -5.70 -5.66
N HIS A 145 7.43 -4.99 -5.15
CA HIS A 145 8.85 -5.30 -5.37
C HIS A 145 9.50 -5.64 -4.04
N PRO A 146 9.74 -6.94 -3.71
CA PRO A 146 10.43 -7.34 -2.50
C PRO A 146 11.79 -6.65 -2.36
N ASN A 147 12.11 -6.18 -1.18
CA ASN A 147 13.42 -5.63 -0.87
C ASN A 147 14.32 -6.74 -0.32
N ILE A 148 15.08 -7.39 -1.19
CA ILE A 148 16.05 -8.39 -0.81
C ILE A 148 17.31 -7.67 -0.30
N PRO A 149 17.73 -7.87 0.95
CA PRO A 149 18.88 -7.19 1.52
C PRO A 149 20.20 -7.74 0.95
N GLU A 150 21.18 -6.87 0.77
CA GLU A 150 22.52 -7.25 0.39
C GLU A 150 23.30 -7.72 1.64
N ILE A 151 23.02 -8.96 2.08
CA ILE A 151 23.76 -9.59 3.19
C ILE A 151 24.78 -10.56 2.58
N PRO A 152 26.10 -10.42 2.93
CA PRO A 152 27.11 -11.33 2.44
C PRO A 152 26.75 -12.80 2.71
N GLY A 153 26.86 -13.64 1.72
CA GLY A 153 26.58 -15.09 1.84
C GLY A 153 25.11 -15.49 1.80
N LEU A 154 24.17 -14.57 1.58
CA LEU A 154 22.73 -14.91 1.52
C LEU A 154 22.47 -16.06 0.54
N ASP A 155 23.16 -16.09 -0.59
CA ASP A 155 23.02 -17.11 -1.63
C ASP A 155 23.69 -18.45 -1.27
N THR A 156 24.53 -18.51 -0.25
CA THR A 156 25.23 -19.72 0.20
C THR A 156 24.46 -20.53 1.22
N PHE A 157 23.34 -19.99 1.74
CA PHE A 157 22.52 -20.71 2.71
C PHE A 157 21.94 -21.99 2.13
N SER A 158 22.17 -23.12 2.80
CA SER A 158 21.78 -24.45 2.32
C SER A 158 20.32 -24.81 2.63
N GLY A 159 19.68 -24.12 3.58
CA GLY A 159 18.28 -24.30 3.92
C GLY A 159 17.34 -23.51 3.00
N ALA A 160 16.05 -23.55 3.30
CA ALA A 160 15.06 -22.79 2.59
C ALA A 160 15.19 -21.28 2.91
N ARG A 161 15.10 -20.43 1.89
CA ARG A 161 15.09 -18.98 2.06
C ARG A 161 14.12 -18.31 1.09
N PHE A 162 13.30 -17.42 1.57
CA PHE A 162 12.35 -16.67 0.74
C PHE A 162 11.94 -15.36 1.41
N HIS A 163 11.47 -14.44 0.59
CA HIS A 163 10.85 -13.22 1.07
C HIS A 163 9.39 -13.50 1.46
N SER A 164 8.86 -12.80 2.47
CA SER A 164 7.49 -12.98 2.95
C SER A 164 6.42 -12.84 1.86
N ALA A 165 6.64 -11.97 0.85
CA ALA A 165 5.75 -11.84 -0.31
C ALA A 165 5.96 -12.93 -1.39
N GLN A 166 6.89 -13.83 -1.18
CA GLN A 166 7.19 -14.99 -2.02
C GLN A 166 7.17 -16.26 -1.17
N TRP A 167 6.18 -16.31 -0.29
CA TRP A 167 6.02 -17.40 0.67
C TRP A 167 5.91 -18.75 -0.04
N ASP A 168 6.74 -19.72 0.42
CA ASP A 168 6.71 -21.09 -0.08
C ASP A 168 5.80 -21.94 0.82
N ASP A 169 4.59 -22.21 0.35
CA ASP A 169 3.61 -23.05 1.07
C ASP A 169 4.04 -24.52 1.15
N GLY A 170 5.02 -24.94 0.35
CA GLY A 170 5.56 -26.31 0.36
C GLY A 170 6.65 -26.53 1.41
N GLU A 171 7.26 -25.46 1.96
CA GLU A 171 8.30 -25.58 2.97
C GLU A 171 7.67 -25.77 4.38
N PRO A 172 7.95 -26.88 5.08
CA PRO A 172 7.40 -27.11 6.40
C PRO A 172 8.08 -26.20 7.44
N MET A 173 7.27 -25.50 8.24
CA MET A 173 7.74 -24.64 9.33
C MET A 173 7.75 -25.36 10.69
N GLU A 174 6.97 -26.44 10.84
CA GLU A 174 6.83 -27.17 12.09
C GLU A 174 8.15 -27.82 12.50
N LYS A 175 8.53 -27.62 13.75
CA LYS A 175 9.76 -28.18 14.38
C LYS A 175 11.06 -27.77 13.66
N ARG A 176 11.04 -26.65 12.88
CA ARG A 176 12.24 -26.09 12.25
C ARG A 176 12.87 -25.01 13.12
N ARG A 177 14.16 -24.76 12.90
CA ARG A 177 14.87 -23.58 13.40
C ARG A 177 14.69 -22.48 12.36
N ILE A 178 13.90 -21.47 12.70
CA ILE A 178 13.47 -20.44 11.76
C ILE A 178 14.11 -19.11 12.13
N GLY A 179 14.74 -18.46 11.17
CA GLY A 179 15.20 -17.08 11.28
C GLY A 179 14.25 -16.13 10.57
N VAL A 180 13.74 -15.12 11.26
CA VAL A 180 12.94 -14.03 10.67
C VAL A 180 13.78 -12.77 10.68
N ILE A 181 14.11 -12.23 9.50
CA ILE A 181 14.92 -11.01 9.34
C ILE A 181 14.01 -9.83 9.07
N GLY A 182 13.93 -8.88 10.01
CA GLY A 182 13.12 -7.66 9.94
C GLY A 182 11.96 -7.66 10.93
N ASN A 183 11.66 -6.47 11.47
CA ASN A 183 10.70 -6.27 12.57
C ASN A 183 9.61 -5.24 12.25
N GLY A 184 9.28 -5.04 10.97
CA GLY A 184 8.04 -4.36 10.59
C GLY A 184 6.81 -5.22 10.88
N SER A 185 5.62 -4.78 10.45
CA SER A 185 4.35 -5.52 10.67
C SER A 185 4.46 -6.98 10.27
N THR A 186 5.07 -7.27 9.12
CA THR A 186 5.29 -8.64 8.63
C THR A 186 6.15 -9.48 9.59
N GLY A 187 7.28 -8.94 10.06
CA GLY A 187 8.17 -9.67 10.96
C GLY A 187 7.50 -9.99 12.30
N VAL A 188 6.78 -9.01 12.84
CA VAL A 188 6.01 -9.17 14.09
C VAL A 188 4.92 -10.23 13.94
N GLN A 189 4.13 -10.18 12.86
CA GLN A 189 3.07 -11.17 12.57
C GLN A 189 3.64 -12.57 12.38
N LEU A 190 4.75 -12.71 11.66
CA LEU A 190 5.43 -14.01 11.47
C LEU A 190 5.92 -14.59 12.77
N VAL A 191 6.56 -13.79 13.61
CA VAL A 191 7.08 -14.25 14.93
C VAL A 191 5.93 -14.72 15.80
N SER A 192 4.85 -13.95 15.90
CA SER A 192 3.65 -14.33 16.64
C SER A 192 3.03 -15.64 16.12
N ALA A 193 2.96 -15.81 14.80
CA ALA A 193 2.34 -16.99 14.20
C ALA A 193 3.21 -18.26 14.27
N LEU A 194 4.53 -18.13 14.16
CA LEU A 194 5.44 -19.27 14.04
C LEU A 194 6.01 -19.77 15.38
N ALA A 195 6.04 -18.96 16.42
CA ALA A 195 6.65 -19.32 17.70
C ALA A 195 6.07 -20.58 18.32
N GLY A 196 4.76 -20.81 18.16
CA GLY A 196 4.08 -22.00 18.71
C GLY A 196 4.38 -23.32 17.97
N THR A 197 4.94 -23.24 16.75
CA THR A 197 5.21 -24.43 15.90
C THR A 197 6.68 -24.66 15.63
N ALA A 198 7.51 -23.62 15.67
CA ALA A 198 8.95 -23.71 15.46
C ALA A 198 9.65 -24.46 16.60
N ALA A 199 10.67 -25.28 16.30
CA ALA A 199 11.56 -25.82 17.32
C ALA A 199 12.36 -24.71 18.00
N HIS A 200 12.83 -23.77 17.20
CA HIS A 200 13.51 -22.56 17.67
C HIS A 200 13.27 -21.45 16.67
N LEU A 201 12.98 -20.24 17.17
CA LEU A 201 12.74 -19.06 16.33
C LEU A 201 13.73 -17.97 16.70
N VAL A 202 14.46 -17.44 15.72
CA VAL A 202 15.37 -16.32 15.90
C VAL A 202 14.81 -15.11 15.16
N HIS A 203 14.54 -14.04 15.89
CA HIS A 203 14.07 -12.77 15.32
C HIS A 203 15.21 -11.77 15.22
N PHE A 204 15.70 -11.52 14.01
CA PHE A 204 16.80 -10.60 13.74
C PHE A 204 16.30 -9.17 13.58
N GLN A 205 16.81 -8.26 14.40
CA GLN A 205 16.42 -6.84 14.41
C GLN A 205 17.66 -5.95 14.51
N ARG A 206 17.73 -4.89 13.69
CA ARG A 206 18.79 -3.87 13.81
C ARG A 206 18.50 -2.84 14.88
N THR A 207 17.24 -2.45 14.98
CA THR A 207 16.70 -1.51 15.97
C THR A 207 15.32 -2.00 16.41
N PRO A 208 14.94 -1.84 17.68
CA PRO A 208 13.62 -2.24 18.14
C PRO A 208 12.50 -1.43 17.47
N GLN A 209 11.26 -1.89 17.62
CA GLN A 209 10.08 -1.27 17.04
C GLN A 209 9.07 -0.94 18.14
N TRP A 210 8.40 0.20 18.02
CA TRP A 210 7.26 0.53 18.84
C TRP A 210 6.08 -0.40 18.49
N ILE A 211 5.59 -1.15 19.48
CA ILE A 211 4.46 -2.05 19.33
C ILE A 211 3.26 -1.46 20.07
N MET A 212 2.24 -1.13 19.31
CA MET A 212 0.96 -0.67 19.84
C MET A 212 0.12 -1.87 20.28
N PRO A 213 -0.52 -1.81 21.44
CA PRO A 213 -1.46 -2.83 21.85
C PRO A 213 -2.68 -2.83 20.94
N CYS A 214 -3.18 -4.01 20.63
CA CYS A 214 -4.45 -4.16 19.94
C CYS A 214 -5.14 -5.45 20.38
N THR A 215 -6.43 -5.54 20.12
CA THR A 215 -7.19 -6.78 20.25
C THR A 215 -7.85 -7.11 18.93
N ASN A 216 -7.52 -8.25 18.36
CA ASN A 216 -8.16 -8.73 17.15
C ASN A 216 -9.42 -9.56 17.46
N ARG A 217 -10.46 -8.87 17.90
CA ARG A 217 -11.74 -9.48 18.24
C ARG A 217 -12.35 -10.24 17.06
N LYS A 218 -12.75 -11.49 17.30
CA LYS A 218 -13.52 -12.27 16.31
C LYS A 218 -15.00 -11.85 16.35
N PHE A 219 -15.61 -11.80 15.17
CA PHE A 219 -17.05 -11.59 15.04
C PHE A 219 -17.79 -12.91 15.24
N THR A 220 -18.84 -12.88 16.05
CA THR A 220 -19.76 -14.03 16.24
C THR A 220 -20.68 -14.20 15.04
N GLU A 221 -21.24 -15.39 14.87
CA GLU A 221 -22.23 -15.62 13.81
C GLU A 221 -23.53 -14.76 14.01
N ALA A 222 -23.87 -14.47 15.25
CA ALA A 222 -24.97 -13.56 15.55
C ALA A 222 -24.70 -12.13 15.04
N GLU A 223 -23.51 -11.60 15.28
CA GLU A 223 -23.09 -10.27 14.77
C GLU A 223 -23.09 -10.25 13.24
N LYS A 224 -22.51 -11.27 12.59
CA LYS A 224 -22.51 -11.38 11.13
C LYS A 224 -23.92 -11.44 10.57
N GLN A 225 -24.82 -12.19 11.24
CA GLN A 225 -26.23 -12.24 10.84
C GLN A 225 -26.91 -10.86 10.98
N GLU A 226 -26.61 -10.11 12.01
CA GLU A 226 -27.08 -8.73 12.15
C GLU A 226 -26.57 -7.86 11.01
N PHE A 227 -25.28 -7.94 10.67
CA PHE A 227 -24.68 -7.19 9.55
C PHE A 227 -25.30 -7.56 8.19
N ARG A 228 -25.70 -8.83 7.99
CA ARG A 228 -26.39 -9.27 6.74
C ARG A 228 -27.81 -8.73 6.64
N THR A 229 -28.51 -8.58 7.77
CA THR A 229 -29.95 -8.23 7.79
C THR A 229 -30.23 -6.76 8.07
N ASP A 230 -29.26 -6.04 8.65
CA ASP A 230 -29.40 -4.63 9.01
C ASP A 230 -28.26 -3.79 8.40
N PRO A 231 -28.50 -3.14 7.26
CA PRO A 231 -27.49 -2.27 6.64
C PRO A 231 -27.02 -1.12 7.53
N ALA A 232 -27.85 -0.63 8.47
CA ALA A 232 -27.47 0.45 9.37
C ALA A 232 -26.42 -0.02 10.40
N LYS A 233 -26.53 -1.26 10.88
CA LYS A 233 -25.52 -1.87 11.76
C LYS A 233 -24.19 -2.09 11.02
N LEU A 234 -24.24 -2.54 9.76
CA LEU A 234 -23.04 -2.71 8.94
C LEU A 234 -22.35 -1.37 8.67
N GLU A 235 -23.11 -0.33 8.36
CA GLU A 235 -22.60 1.02 8.18
C GLU A 235 -22.02 1.59 9.48
N ALA A 236 -22.68 1.35 10.62
CA ALA A 236 -22.15 1.72 11.94
C ALA A 236 -20.83 1.01 12.26
N ALA A 237 -20.67 -0.26 11.91
CA ALA A 237 -19.42 -1.01 12.08
C ALA A 237 -18.30 -0.46 11.17
N ARG A 238 -18.63 0.01 9.97
CA ARG A 238 -17.69 0.68 9.07
C ARG A 238 -17.22 2.03 9.63
N ASN A 239 -18.13 2.79 10.20
CA ASN A 239 -17.90 4.11 10.80
C ASN A 239 -17.75 4.03 12.33
N ASP A 240 -17.23 2.92 12.85
CA ASP A 240 -16.99 2.74 14.28
C ASP A 240 -16.32 3.97 14.89
N PRO A 241 -16.98 4.68 15.86
CA PRO A 241 -16.45 5.92 16.43
C PRO A 241 -15.06 5.75 17.05
N ALA A 242 -14.75 4.59 17.64
CA ALA A 242 -13.44 4.32 18.20
C ALA A 242 -12.37 4.20 17.12
N ALA A 243 -12.68 3.54 15.99
CA ALA A 243 -11.78 3.47 14.84
C ALA A 243 -11.56 4.85 14.20
N VAL A 244 -12.62 5.66 14.09
CA VAL A 244 -12.54 7.03 13.56
C VAL A 244 -11.67 7.89 14.47
N ALA A 245 -11.91 7.88 15.80
CA ALA A 245 -11.12 8.64 16.76
C ALA A 245 -9.65 8.22 16.76
N ARG A 246 -9.36 6.90 16.71
CA ARG A 246 -7.99 6.40 16.63
C ARG A 246 -7.27 6.89 15.36
N ARG A 247 -7.94 6.87 14.20
CA ARG A 247 -7.37 7.41 12.95
C ARG A 247 -7.11 8.91 13.04
N ALA A 248 -8.05 9.68 13.62
CA ALA A 248 -7.89 11.11 13.79
C ALA A 248 -6.70 11.44 14.71
N ARG A 249 -6.58 10.74 15.85
CA ARG A 249 -5.44 10.85 16.77
C ARG A 249 -4.12 10.52 16.08
N PHE A 250 -4.09 9.42 15.34
CA PHE A 250 -2.88 9.01 14.62
C PHE A 250 -2.51 9.98 13.50
N THR A 251 -3.50 10.55 12.81
CA THR A 251 -3.26 11.58 11.81
C THR A 251 -2.68 12.84 12.44
N ALA A 252 -3.24 13.33 13.55
CA ALA A 252 -2.72 14.48 14.28
C ALA A 252 -1.26 14.26 14.71
N ALA A 253 -0.95 13.06 15.24
CA ALA A 253 0.41 12.68 15.64
C ALA A 253 1.41 12.65 14.46
N ILE A 254 0.96 12.33 13.25
CA ILE A 254 1.83 12.27 12.07
C ILE A 254 2.13 13.68 11.54
N ILE A 255 1.11 14.51 11.40
CA ILE A 255 1.23 15.81 10.70
C ILE A 255 1.89 16.90 11.55
N ASP A 256 1.92 16.73 12.87
CA ASP A 256 2.56 17.67 13.80
C ASP A 256 3.45 16.92 14.80
N ALA A 257 4.76 17.07 14.65
CA ALA A 257 5.75 16.48 15.55
C ALA A 257 5.70 17.01 16.99
N GLN A 258 4.92 18.05 17.27
CA GLN A 258 4.73 18.63 18.60
C GLN A 258 3.35 18.34 19.17
N SER A 259 2.48 17.61 18.46
CA SER A 259 1.11 17.35 18.89
C SER A 259 1.02 16.58 20.21
N PRO A 260 0.01 16.86 21.05
CA PRO A 260 -0.25 16.08 22.25
C PRO A 260 -0.60 14.62 21.91
N GLU A 261 -1.24 14.38 20.78
CA GLU A 261 -1.60 13.03 20.29
C GLU A 261 -0.36 12.17 20.05
N LEU A 262 0.75 12.76 19.61
CA LEU A 262 2.01 12.02 19.45
C LEU A 262 2.58 11.59 20.80
N LEU A 263 2.51 12.46 21.81
CA LEU A 263 2.93 12.13 23.18
C LEU A 263 2.08 11.01 23.77
N GLU A 264 0.74 11.09 23.61
CA GLU A 264 -0.17 10.04 24.05
C GLU A 264 0.11 8.68 23.40
N ILE A 265 0.39 8.66 22.09
CA ILE A 265 0.75 7.43 21.35
C ILE A 265 2.07 6.86 21.88
N GLN A 266 3.06 7.72 22.12
CA GLN A 266 4.34 7.27 22.65
C GLN A 266 4.19 6.67 24.05
N GLU A 267 3.48 7.36 24.96
CA GLU A 267 3.19 6.87 26.30
C GLU A 267 2.39 5.56 26.30
N GLU A 268 1.47 5.38 25.34
CA GLU A 268 0.71 4.15 25.18
C GLU A 268 1.64 2.99 24.76
N ALA A 269 2.54 3.22 23.80
CA ALA A 269 3.53 2.23 23.36
C ALA A 269 4.54 1.89 24.47
N GLU A 270 5.00 2.88 25.24
CA GLU A 270 5.89 2.70 26.38
C GLU A 270 5.21 1.88 27.48
N ARG A 271 3.99 2.23 27.86
CA ARG A 271 3.20 1.46 28.83
C ARG A 271 2.99 0.01 28.39
N ASN A 272 2.72 -0.22 27.10
CA ASN A 272 2.59 -1.58 26.57
C ASN A 272 3.88 -2.37 26.76
N LEU A 273 5.04 -1.79 26.43
CA LEU A 273 6.35 -2.41 26.63
C LEU A 273 6.60 -2.70 28.12
N ASP A 274 6.41 -1.71 28.98
CA ASP A 274 6.71 -1.79 30.41
C ASP A 274 5.83 -2.81 31.15
N GLN A 275 4.56 -2.94 30.75
CA GLN A 275 3.62 -3.88 31.33
C GLN A 275 3.76 -5.30 30.78
N SER A 276 4.17 -5.44 29.51
CA SER A 276 4.21 -6.74 28.82
C SER A 276 5.54 -7.46 28.98
N VAL A 277 6.67 -6.74 29.13
CA VAL A 277 8.01 -7.33 29.25
C VAL A 277 8.48 -7.31 30.70
N ARG A 278 8.65 -8.50 31.29
CA ARG A 278 8.97 -8.64 32.73
C ARG A 278 10.45 -8.43 33.02
N ASP A 279 11.33 -8.97 32.16
CA ASP A 279 12.78 -8.85 32.30
C ASP A 279 13.22 -7.41 31.98
N PRO A 280 13.85 -6.68 32.92
CA PRO A 280 14.30 -5.32 32.71
C PRO A 280 15.36 -5.20 31.60
N ALA A 281 16.25 -6.17 31.46
CA ALA A 281 17.28 -6.15 30.41
C ALA A 281 16.66 -6.33 29.01
N LEU A 282 15.71 -7.25 28.87
CA LEU A 282 14.96 -7.43 27.64
C LEU A 282 14.09 -6.20 27.32
N ARG A 283 13.48 -5.59 28.33
CA ARG A 283 12.68 -4.37 28.17
C ARG A 283 13.52 -3.23 27.61
N GLU A 284 14.72 -3.02 28.16
CA GLU A 284 15.64 -1.99 27.66
C GLU A 284 16.09 -2.30 26.22
N LEU A 285 16.38 -3.55 25.91
CA LEU A 285 16.75 -3.99 24.57
C LEU A 285 15.65 -3.77 23.53
N LEU A 286 14.38 -3.85 23.95
CA LEU A 286 13.21 -3.65 23.11
C LEU A 286 12.71 -2.19 23.08
N ARG A 287 13.32 -1.27 23.80
CA ARG A 287 12.96 0.14 23.84
C ARG A 287 13.54 0.87 22.64
N PRO A 288 12.71 1.41 21.72
CA PRO A 288 13.21 2.22 20.62
C PRO A 288 13.78 3.56 21.10
N ASP A 289 14.84 4.00 20.43
CA ASP A 289 15.52 5.28 20.66
C ASP A 289 15.01 6.45 19.79
N TYR A 290 13.87 6.21 19.09
CA TYR A 290 13.23 7.18 18.20
C TYR A 290 11.77 7.40 18.61
N ARG A 291 11.19 8.53 18.19
CA ARG A 291 9.79 8.88 18.49
C ARG A 291 8.80 7.88 17.89
N ALA A 292 7.76 7.55 18.63
CA ALA A 292 6.64 6.77 18.11
C ALA A 292 6.06 7.44 16.85
N ALA A 293 5.45 6.67 15.97
CA ALA A 293 4.92 7.11 14.68
C ALA A 293 5.93 7.63 13.64
N CYS A 294 7.21 7.88 14.00
CA CYS A 294 8.26 8.26 13.05
C CYS A 294 8.56 7.14 12.02
N LYS A 295 8.33 5.88 12.40
CA LYS A 295 8.16 4.74 11.50
C LYS A 295 6.72 4.27 11.60
N ARG A 296 6.24 3.45 10.64
CA ARG A 296 4.91 2.87 10.75
C ARG A 296 4.75 2.20 12.11
N LEU A 297 3.70 2.55 12.84
CA LEU A 297 3.33 1.86 14.07
C LEU A 297 2.93 0.42 13.75
N VAL A 298 3.43 -0.51 14.53
CA VAL A 298 3.11 -1.93 14.41
C VAL A 298 2.13 -2.30 15.52
N PHE A 299 1.05 -2.94 15.15
CA PHE A 299 0.02 -3.40 16.09
C PHE A 299 0.18 -4.89 16.34
N SER A 300 0.22 -5.31 17.58
CA SER A 300 0.22 -6.72 17.95
C SER A 300 -0.43 -6.94 19.31
N GLU A 301 -1.18 -8.06 19.42
CA GLU A 301 -1.82 -8.49 20.65
C GLU A 301 -0.85 -9.22 21.57
N ASP A 302 0.12 -9.93 21.01
CA ASP A 302 0.90 -10.97 21.73
C ASP A 302 2.42 -10.92 21.51
N TYR A 303 2.94 -10.03 20.64
CA TYR A 303 4.36 -10.02 20.27
C TYR A 303 5.31 -9.98 21.47
N TYR A 304 5.06 -9.11 22.46
CA TYR A 304 5.90 -9.02 23.64
C TYR A 304 5.83 -10.26 24.52
N GLN A 305 4.72 -10.98 24.54
CA GLN A 305 4.59 -12.27 25.23
C GLN A 305 5.35 -13.36 24.47
N VAL A 306 5.25 -13.36 23.16
CA VAL A 306 5.89 -14.35 22.28
C VAL A 306 7.41 -14.27 22.35
N VAL A 307 8.00 -13.07 22.31
CA VAL A 307 9.47 -12.91 22.37
C VAL A 307 10.09 -13.31 23.73
N GLN A 308 9.27 -13.56 24.74
CA GLN A 308 9.70 -14.08 26.06
C GLN A 308 9.59 -15.60 26.16
N GLN A 309 9.16 -16.31 25.10
CA GLN A 309 9.07 -17.78 25.11
C GLN A 309 10.45 -18.41 25.05
N PRO A 310 10.65 -19.58 25.69
CA PRO A 310 11.97 -20.23 25.79
C PRO A 310 12.58 -20.64 24.45
N ASN A 311 11.76 -20.86 23.43
CA ASN A 311 12.17 -21.23 22.08
C ASN A 311 12.31 -20.01 21.13
N VAL A 312 12.19 -18.79 21.63
CA VAL A 312 12.35 -17.56 20.84
C VAL A 312 13.58 -16.79 21.30
N THR A 313 14.44 -16.44 20.35
CA THR A 313 15.63 -15.62 20.59
C THR A 313 15.51 -14.29 19.82
N LEU A 314 15.76 -13.17 20.50
CA LEU A 314 15.96 -11.89 19.85
C LEU A 314 17.44 -11.72 19.54
N ALA A 315 17.78 -11.59 18.25
CA ALA A 315 19.13 -11.28 17.77
C ALA A 315 19.20 -9.81 17.37
N MET A 316 19.71 -8.97 18.28
CA MET A 316 19.78 -7.53 18.08
C MET A 316 21.09 -7.13 17.43
N GLY A 317 21.06 -6.15 16.53
CA GLY A 317 22.23 -5.61 15.86
C GLY A 317 22.39 -6.02 14.42
N GLY A 318 23.59 -5.90 13.88
CA GLY A 318 23.90 -6.18 12.48
C GLY A 318 24.16 -7.66 12.23
N ILE A 319 23.65 -8.18 11.11
CA ILE A 319 24.09 -9.46 10.56
C ILE A 319 25.42 -9.19 9.82
N GLU A 320 26.48 -9.94 10.20
CA GLU A 320 27.76 -9.87 9.51
C GLU A 320 27.69 -10.59 8.16
N ARG A 321 27.23 -11.85 8.18
CA ARG A 321 27.05 -12.69 6.99
C ARG A 321 26.10 -13.84 7.25
N ILE A 322 25.66 -14.45 6.17
CA ILE A 322 24.96 -15.73 6.17
C ILE A 322 25.96 -16.82 5.76
N GLU A 323 25.93 -17.94 6.51
CA GLU A 323 26.75 -19.12 6.27
C GLU A 323 25.83 -20.27 5.81
N PRO A 324 26.36 -21.38 5.26
CA PRO A 324 25.52 -22.49 4.76
C PRO A 324 24.52 -23.04 5.77
N SER A 325 24.81 -23.00 7.07
CA SER A 325 23.95 -23.56 8.12
C SER A 325 23.28 -22.50 9.04
N GLY A 326 23.42 -21.19 8.74
CA GLY A 326 22.82 -20.19 9.63
C GLY A 326 23.32 -18.76 9.41
N VAL A 327 23.12 -17.93 10.43
CA VAL A 327 23.41 -16.51 10.43
C VAL A 327 24.47 -16.17 11.45
N ARG A 328 25.53 -15.44 11.04
CA ARG A 328 26.55 -14.86 11.91
C ARG A 328 26.25 -13.39 12.15
N MET A 329 26.14 -13.04 13.42
CA MET A 329 25.98 -11.65 13.85
C MET A 329 27.31 -10.93 13.90
N ALA A 330 27.29 -9.59 13.88
CA ALA A 330 28.48 -8.74 13.97
C ALA A 330 29.23 -8.85 15.31
N ASP A 331 28.57 -9.33 16.38
CA ASP A 331 29.19 -9.62 17.67
C ASP A 331 29.86 -11.01 17.74
N GLY A 332 29.83 -11.75 16.62
CA GLY A 332 30.38 -13.10 16.51
C GLY A 332 29.40 -14.23 16.87
N THR A 333 28.22 -13.91 17.39
CA THR A 333 27.20 -14.93 17.71
C THR A 333 26.73 -15.65 16.43
N PHE A 334 26.59 -16.98 16.50
CA PHE A 334 26.09 -17.78 15.38
C PHE A 334 24.75 -18.43 15.73
N HIS A 335 23.78 -18.27 14.85
CA HIS A 335 22.47 -18.89 14.94
C HIS A 335 22.30 -19.94 13.85
N GLU A 336 22.24 -21.20 14.23
CA GLU A 336 22.00 -22.31 13.32
C GLU A 336 20.52 -22.35 12.92
N LEU A 337 20.24 -22.42 11.61
CA LEU A 337 18.90 -22.31 11.03
C LEU A 337 18.65 -23.34 9.95
N ASP A 338 17.38 -23.73 9.80
CA ASP A 338 16.88 -24.55 8.69
C ASP A 338 16.16 -23.71 7.63
N VAL A 339 15.56 -22.58 8.07
CA VAL A 339 14.78 -21.68 7.19
C VAL A 339 15.11 -20.22 7.52
N ILE A 340 15.28 -19.39 6.51
CA ILE A 340 15.38 -17.92 6.64
C ILE A 340 14.21 -17.26 5.92
N VAL A 341 13.42 -16.48 6.66
CA VAL A 341 12.33 -15.66 6.11
C VAL A 341 12.76 -14.19 6.12
N LEU A 342 12.77 -13.59 4.93
CA LEU A 342 13.08 -12.17 4.75
C LEU A 342 11.79 -11.36 4.91
N ALA A 343 11.59 -10.76 6.07
CA ALA A 343 10.54 -9.80 6.37
C ALA A 343 11.05 -8.35 6.19
N THR A 344 11.81 -8.13 5.12
CA THR A 344 12.64 -6.95 4.87
C THR A 344 11.93 -5.84 4.09
N GLY A 345 10.63 -6.00 3.85
CA GLY A 345 9.76 -5.02 3.22
C GLY A 345 9.94 -4.91 1.71
N PHE A 346 9.62 -3.75 1.16
CA PHE A 346 9.50 -3.54 -0.28
C PHE A 346 10.25 -2.30 -0.73
N LYS A 347 10.55 -2.22 -2.02
CA LYS A 347 11.06 -1.02 -2.69
C LYS A 347 9.87 -0.11 -3.02
N THR A 348 9.51 0.75 -2.10
CA THR A 348 8.23 1.51 -2.12
C THR A 348 8.19 2.66 -3.11
N ASN A 349 9.32 3.00 -3.75
CA ASN A 349 9.44 4.05 -4.76
C ASN A 349 9.31 3.54 -6.21
N GLN A 350 8.95 2.26 -6.41
CA GLN A 350 8.89 1.68 -7.74
C GLN A 350 7.59 2.00 -8.49
N PHE A 351 6.46 2.06 -7.82
CA PHE A 351 5.14 2.33 -8.41
C PHE A 351 4.92 1.49 -9.67
N ILE A 352 4.78 2.14 -10.84
CA ILE A 352 4.56 1.46 -12.11
C ILE A 352 5.82 0.84 -12.72
N ARG A 353 7.01 1.14 -12.18
CA ARG A 353 8.26 0.54 -12.70
C ARG A 353 8.22 -0.99 -12.63
N PRO A 354 8.83 -1.70 -13.58
CA PRO A 354 9.73 -1.23 -14.63
C PRO A 354 9.04 -0.81 -15.94
N THR A 355 7.71 -0.61 -15.96
CA THR A 355 7.01 -0.12 -17.14
C THR A 355 7.55 1.24 -17.55
N GLN A 356 8.05 1.37 -18.80
CA GLN A 356 8.50 2.63 -19.32
C GLN A 356 7.29 3.50 -19.72
N VAL A 357 7.18 4.70 -19.20
CA VAL A 357 6.11 5.63 -19.55
C VAL A 357 6.71 6.85 -20.22
N LYS A 358 6.28 7.14 -21.46
CA LYS A 358 6.70 8.30 -22.24
C LYS A 358 5.52 9.23 -22.47
N GLY A 359 5.60 10.43 -21.93
CA GLY A 359 4.61 11.50 -22.07
C GLY A 359 4.83 12.35 -23.32
N VAL A 360 4.40 13.59 -23.22
CA VAL A 360 4.53 14.60 -24.29
C VAL A 360 6.01 14.80 -24.65
N ASP A 361 6.30 14.99 -25.93
CA ASP A 361 7.65 15.18 -26.48
C ASP A 361 8.64 14.06 -26.11
N GLY A 362 8.13 12.87 -25.80
CA GLY A 362 8.94 11.69 -25.45
C GLY A 362 9.56 11.75 -24.06
N ARG A 363 9.15 12.69 -23.18
CA ARG A 363 9.62 12.79 -21.80
C ARG A 363 9.34 11.50 -21.03
N LEU A 364 10.36 10.95 -20.42
CA LEU A 364 10.21 9.75 -19.58
C LEU A 364 9.63 10.13 -18.20
N LEU A 365 8.76 9.27 -17.67
CA LEU A 365 8.24 9.42 -16.32
C LEU A 365 9.35 9.31 -15.27
N ASP A 366 10.36 8.47 -15.53
CA ASP A 366 11.52 8.32 -14.66
C ASP A 366 12.34 9.61 -14.56
N ASP A 367 12.46 10.39 -15.66
CA ASP A 367 13.12 11.69 -15.66
C ASP A 367 12.26 12.73 -14.92
N ALA A 368 10.94 12.68 -15.09
CA ALA A 368 10.01 13.54 -14.36
C ALA A 368 9.98 13.23 -12.86
N TRP A 369 10.28 12.01 -12.47
CA TRP A 369 10.35 11.53 -11.09
C TRP A 369 11.75 11.61 -10.47
N ALA A 370 12.72 12.20 -11.15
CA ALA A 370 14.03 12.41 -10.55
C ALA A 370 14.04 13.67 -9.68
N PRO A 371 14.60 13.60 -8.41
CA PRO A 371 15.22 12.44 -7.79
C PRO A 371 14.23 11.44 -7.16
N ASN A 372 12.95 11.81 -6.96
CA ASN A 372 11.94 10.98 -6.29
C ASN A 372 10.60 11.03 -7.01
N PRO A 373 9.82 9.94 -7.01
CA PRO A 373 8.47 9.94 -7.55
C PRO A 373 7.56 10.93 -6.82
N THR A 374 6.95 11.85 -7.57
CA THR A 374 5.91 12.76 -7.11
C THR A 374 4.72 12.75 -8.08
N ALA A 375 3.56 13.14 -7.60
CA ALA A 375 2.37 13.31 -8.43
C ALA A 375 1.46 14.39 -7.82
N TYR A 376 0.88 15.23 -8.67
CA TYR A 376 -0.11 16.21 -8.27
C TYR A 376 -1.29 15.51 -7.59
N TYR A 377 -1.49 15.78 -6.31
CA TYR A 377 -2.42 15.11 -5.40
C TYR A 377 -2.33 13.57 -5.40
N ALA A 378 -1.14 13.01 -5.71
CA ALA A 378 -0.93 11.57 -5.86
C ALA A 378 -1.75 10.91 -6.98
N VAL A 379 -2.23 11.70 -7.96
CA VAL A 379 -3.15 11.26 -9.02
C VAL A 379 -2.58 11.48 -10.41
N CYS A 380 -1.93 12.62 -10.69
CA CYS A 380 -1.53 13.03 -12.03
C CYS A 380 -0.08 13.52 -12.06
N VAL A 381 0.54 13.49 -13.25
CA VAL A 381 1.89 14.04 -13.47
C VAL A 381 1.85 15.00 -14.66
N SER A 382 2.47 16.18 -14.50
CA SER A 382 2.55 17.16 -15.57
C SER A 382 3.33 16.63 -16.78
N GLY A 383 2.77 16.79 -17.99
CA GLY A 383 3.34 16.28 -19.23
C GLY A 383 2.98 14.81 -19.54
N PHE A 384 2.09 14.19 -18.75
CA PHE A 384 1.56 12.85 -18.98
C PHE A 384 0.03 12.90 -19.08
N PRO A 385 -0.52 13.33 -20.22
CA PRO A 385 -1.96 13.55 -20.36
C PRO A 385 -2.74 12.24 -20.22
N ASN A 386 -3.94 12.29 -19.61
CA ASN A 386 -4.83 11.15 -19.46
C ASN A 386 -4.19 9.93 -18.78
N PHE A 387 -3.07 10.16 -18.05
CA PHE A 387 -2.39 9.17 -17.24
C PHE A 387 -2.68 9.45 -15.78
N PHE A 388 -3.48 8.59 -15.17
CA PHE A 388 -3.93 8.75 -13.79
C PHE A 388 -3.41 7.63 -12.91
N MET A 389 -3.25 7.92 -11.63
CA MET A 389 -2.71 7.00 -10.64
C MET A 389 -3.69 6.84 -9.48
N LEU A 390 -3.88 5.61 -9.03
CA LEU A 390 -4.58 5.30 -7.78
C LEU A 390 -3.58 4.86 -6.73
N ASN A 391 -3.64 5.47 -5.54
CA ASN A 391 -2.61 5.34 -4.50
C ASN A 391 -1.21 5.66 -5.05
N GLY A 392 -1.10 6.76 -5.80
CA GLY A 392 0.14 7.22 -6.42
C GLY A 392 1.16 7.83 -5.42
N PRO A 393 2.30 8.30 -5.96
CA PRO A 393 3.37 8.89 -5.14
C PRO A 393 2.90 10.05 -4.28
N THR A 394 3.49 10.19 -3.10
CA THR A 394 3.22 11.27 -2.14
C THR A 394 1.78 11.32 -1.60
N GLY A 395 1.01 10.24 -1.78
CA GLY A 395 -0.35 10.13 -1.24
C GLY A 395 -0.40 9.84 0.26
N PRO A 396 -1.62 9.84 0.85
CA PRO A 396 -1.80 9.45 2.25
C PRO A 396 -1.37 8.01 2.49
N VAL A 397 -0.55 7.78 3.49
CA VAL A 397 -0.02 6.44 3.84
C VAL A 397 0.00 6.26 5.35
N GLY A 398 -0.36 5.08 5.80
CA GLY A 398 -0.10 4.64 7.17
C GLY A 398 -1.24 4.86 8.16
N ASN A 399 -2.10 5.83 7.96
CA ASN A 399 -3.17 6.23 8.88
C ASN A 399 -4.58 6.20 8.26
N PHE A 400 -4.68 5.89 6.95
CA PHE A 400 -5.96 5.84 6.24
C PHE A 400 -6.18 4.47 5.59
N SER A 401 -7.45 4.13 5.36
CA SER A 401 -7.78 2.98 4.52
C SER A 401 -7.42 3.27 3.07
N LEU A 402 -6.55 2.46 2.47
CA LEU A 402 -6.18 2.60 1.06
C LEU A 402 -7.38 2.38 0.12
N THR A 403 -8.43 1.65 0.55
CA THR A 403 -9.68 1.53 -0.19
C THR A 403 -10.42 2.86 -0.26
N ASP A 404 -10.53 3.57 0.86
CA ASP A 404 -11.19 4.88 0.92
C ASP A 404 -10.41 5.96 0.15
N ILE A 405 -9.07 5.96 0.26
CA ILE A 405 -8.21 6.84 -0.54
C ILE A 405 -8.44 6.60 -2.02
N ALA A 406 -8.43 5.35 -2.47
CA ALA A 406 -8.62 5.00 -3.88
C ALA A 406 -10.01 5.41 -4.39
N GLU A 407 -11.08 5.24 -3.58
CA GLU A 407 -12.43 5.67 -3.95
C GLU A 407 -12.51 7.18 -4.15
N ARG A 408 -11.86 7.97 -3.29
CA ARG A 408 -11.84 9.45 -3.41
C ARG A 408 -11.02 9.88 -4.61
N GLN A 409 -9.85 9.29 -4.81
CA GLN A 409 -9.03 9.55 -5.99
C GLN A 409 -9.77 9.16 -7.28
N TRP A 410 -10.51 8.05 -7.26
CA TRP A 410 -11.35 7.71 -8.41
C TRP A 410 -12.40 8.78 -8.69
N GLY A 411 -13.10 9.26 -7.66
CA GLY A 411 -14.09 10.35 -7.82
C GLY A 411 -13.51 11.63 -8.43
N TYR A 412 -12.25 11.94 -8.09
CA TYR A 412 -11.50 13.06 -8.68
C TYR A 412 -11.09 12.76 -10.13
N ILE A 413 -10.53 11.60 -10.41
CA ILE A 413 -10.12 11.15 -11.74
C ILE A 413 -11.31 11.10 -12.69
N ASP A 414 -12.44 10.59 -12.23
CA ASP A 414 -13.64 10.42 -13.02
C ASP A 414 -14.22 11.75 -13.52
N GLN A 415 -14.12 12.83 -12.72
CA GLN A 415 -14.45 14.20 -13.14
C GLN A 415 -13.50 14.73 -14.21
N LEU A 416 -12.18 14.44 -14.11
CA LEU A 416 -11.23 14.79 -15.18
C LEU A 416 -11.52 14.02 -16.47
N ILE A 417 -11.92 12.75 -16.35
CA ILE A 417 -12.31 11.94 -17.51
C ILE A 417 -13.65 12.45 -18.11
N ASP A 418 -14.55 13.05 -17.30
CA ASP A 418 -15.78 13.67 -17.82
C ASP A 418 -15.48 14.81 -18.80
N GLU A 419 -14.37 15.55 -18.66
CA GLU A 419 -13.93 16.56 -19.65
C GLU A 419 -13.59 15.89 -21.02
N LEU A 420 -13.00 14.69 -20.99
CA LEU A 420 -12.74 13.90 -22.20
C LEU A 420 -14.04 13.36 -22.80
N ARG A 421 -14.94 12.83 -21.97
CA ARG A 421 -16.25 12.31 -22.38
C ARG A 421 -17.12 13.38 -23.02
N ALA A 422 -17.16 14.56 -22.41
CA ALA A 422 -17.90 15.70 -22.91
C ALA A 422 -17.29 16.29 -24.21
N GLY A 423 -16.03 15.93 -24.49
CA GLY A 423 -15.35 16.46 -25.65
C GLY A 423 -14.81 17.86 -25.48
N HIS A 424 -14.71 18.34 -24.27
CA HIS A 424 -14.10 19.63 -23.99
C HIS A 424 -12.59 19.62 -24.29
N CYS A 425 -11.96 18.45 -24.17
CA CYS A 425 -10.57 18.23 -24.54
C CYS A 425 -10.34 16.79 -25.05
N VAL A 426 -9.16 16.53 -25.63
CA VAL A 426 -8.65 15.20 -25.99
C VAL A 426 -7.53 14.76 -25.05
N ALA A 427 -6.92 15.71 -24.34
CA ALA A 427 -5.83 15.45 -23.41
C ALA A 427 -5.93 16.42 -22.23
N ILE A 428 -5.73 15.89 -21.01
CA ILE A 428 -5.75 16.65 -19.77
C ILE A 428 -4.62 16.20 -18.86
N SER A 429 -3.83 17.13 -18.35
CA SER A 429 -2.80 16.90 -17.33
C SER A 429 -2.62 18.15 -16.48
N PRO A 430 -2.08 18.05 -15.24
CA PRO A 430 -1.76 19.25 -14.47
C PRO A 430 -0.75 20.11 -15.23
N SER A 431 -0.86 21.43 -15.06
CA SER A 431 0.15 22.37 -15.57
C SER A 431 1.48 22.16 -14.84
N PRO A 432 2.63 22.47 -15.49
CA PRO A 432 3.92 22.42 -14.81
C PRO A 432 3.97 23.29 -13.56
N GLU A 433 3.34 24.46 -13.62
CA GLU A 433 3.29 25.46 -12.55
C GLU A 433 2.49 24.95 -11.36
N ALA A 434 1.29 24.42 -11.58
CA ALA A 434 0.45 23.88 -10.51
C ALA A 434 1.11 22.65 -9.83
N HIS A 435 1.72 21.76 -10.63
CA HIS A 435 2.41 20.60 -10.08
C HIS A 435 3.63 21.01 -9.24
N ALA A 436 4.45 21.95 -9.72
CA ALA A 436 5.62 22.43 -9.00
C ALA A 436 5.24 23.17 -7.71
N GLU A 437 4.19 23.99 -7.74
CA GLU A 437 3.72 24.70 -6.54
C GLU A 437 3.14 23.72 -5.49
N TYR A 438 2.36 22.72 -5.93
CA TYR A 438 1.90 21.66 -5.05
C TYR A 438 3.06 20.92 -4.37
N ASP A 439 4.10 20.51 -5.13
CA ASP A 439 5.26 19.81 -4.58
C ASP A 439 6.01 20.69 -3.58
N ARG A 440 6.19 21.99 -3.87
CA ARG A 440 6.83 22.92 -2.95
C ARG A 440 6.06 23.02 -1.62
N GLN A 441 4.74 23.19 -1.68
CA GLN A 441 3.88 23.26 -0.49
C GLN A 441 3.92 21.95 0.30
N ARG A 442 3.86 20.81 -0.39
CA ARG A 442 3.94 19.48 0.22
C ARG A 442 5.26 19.27 0.95
N GLU A 443 6.39 19.62 0.33
CA GLU A 443 7.71 19.49 0.95
C GLU A 443 7.84 20.40 2.17
N GLU A 444 7.37 21.63 2.10
CA GLU A 444 7.37 22.56 3.21
C GLU A 444 6.56 22.00 4.39
N ALA A 445 5.31 21.58 4.15
CA ALA A 445 4.46 20.99 5.18
C ALA A 445 5.02 19.67 5.73
N SER A 446 5.70 18.87 4.91
CA SER A 446 6.26 17.58 5.34
C SER A 446 7.36 17.71 6.41
N ARG A 447 8.02 18.85 6.49
CA ARG A 447 9.08 19.14 7.48
C ARG A 447 8.56 19.26 8.91
N GLU A 448 7.27 19.59 9.06
CA GLU A 448 6.60 19.69 10.37
C GLU A 448 6.13 18.31 10.88
N THR A 449 6.12 17.30 10.01
CA THR A 449 5.64 15.96 10.35
C THR A 449 6.60 15.20 11.26
N VAL A 450 6.08 14.22 12.00
CA VAL A 450 6.90 13.33 12.83
C VAL A 450 7.98 12.60 12.03
N PHE A 451 7.78 12.39 10.75
CA PHE A 451 8.76 11.72 9.88
C PHE A 451 10.07 12.52 9.72
N ALA A 452 10.03 13.83 9.84
CA ALA A 452 11.19 14.70 9.84
C ALA A 452 11.95 14.72 11.18
N SER A 453 11.51 14.00 12.20
CA SER A 453 12.12 14.01 13.56
C SER A 453 13.44 13.23 13.69
N GLY A 454 14.05 12.79 12.58
CA GLY A 454 15.41 12.22 12.55
C GLY A 454 15.47 10.70 12.54
N CYS A 455 14.37 9.96 12.48
CA CYS A 455 14.41 8.50 12.32
C CYS A 455 14.72 8.09 10.86
N LYS A 456 15.33 6.92 10.69
CA LYS A 456 15.49 6.29 9.38
C LYS A 456 14.24 5.48 9.03
N SER A 457 13.49 5.92 8.04
CA SER A 457 12.23 5.31 7.63
C SER A 457 12.14 5.24 6.11
N TRP A 458 11.38 4.30 5.58
CA TRP A 458 11.07 4.21 4.15
C TRP A 458 10.13 5.34 3.67
N TYR A 459 9.59 6.13 4.58
CA TYR A 459 8.85 7.34 4.27
C TYR A 459 9.75 8.50 3.80
N LEU A 460 11.07 8.40 4.00
CA LEU A 460 12.03 9.43 3.66
C LEU A 460 12.75 9.12 2.35
N ASP A 461 13.06 10.14 1.58
CA ASP A 461 13.97 10.02 0.47
C ASP A 461 15.46 10.01 0.91
N ALA A 462 16.37 9.97 -0.06
CA ALA A 462 17.81 9.97 0.20
C ALA A 462 18.31 11.26 0.87
N ALA A 463 17.59 12.38 0.71
CA ALA A 463 17.88 13.66 1.36
C ALA A 463 17.21 13.80 2.74
N GLY A 464 16.44 12.81 3.17
CA GLY A 464 15.70 12.83 4.44
C GLY A 464 14.38 13.61 4.39
N VAL A 465 13.88 13.91 3.20
CA VAL A 465 12.59 14.59 3.02
C VAL A 465 11.46 13.56 2.99
N PRO A 466 10.40 13.75 3.81
CA PRO A 466 9.25 12.84 3.80
C PRO A 466 8.50 12.85 2.47
N GLN A 467 8.31 11.66 1.89
CA GLN A 467 7.60 11.45 0.62
C GLN A 467 6.17 10.98 0.90
N ILE A 468 5.37 11.82 1.55
CA ILE A 468 4.03 11.51 2.04
C ILE A 468 3.07 12.67 1.79
N TRP A 469 1.78 12.44 2.04
CA TRP A 469 0.77 13.46 2.24
C TRP A 469 0.90 14.06 3.65
N PRO A 470 1.29 15.34 3.80
CA PRO A 470 1.65 15.90 5.11
C PRO A 470 0.47 16.61 5.81
N TRP A 471 -0.72 16.60 5.22
CA TRP A 471 -1.87 17.32 5.75
C TRP A 471 -2.92 16.38 6.35
N SER A 472 -3.98 16.98 6.91
CA SER A 472 -5.08 16.24 7.54
C SER A 472 -5.89 15.44 6.52
N TYR A 473 -6.60 14.42 7.03
CA TYR A 473 -7.54 13.67 6.20
C TYR A 473 -8.73 14.52 5.72
N ALA A 474 -9.17 15.48 6.53
CA ALA A 474 -10.21 16.44 6.13
C ALA A 474 -9.77 17.25 4.91
N HIS A 475 -8.52 17.71 4.88
CA HIS A 475 -7.96 18.40 3.73
C HIS A 475 -7.87 17.49 2.50
N PHE A 476 -7.48 16.21 2.67
CA PHE A 476 -7.49 15.26 1.57
C PHE A 476 -8.89 15.07 0.97
N ILE A 477 -9.93 14.93 1.82
CA ILE A 477 -11.32 14.85 1.37
C ILE A 477 -11.73 16.10 0.59
N GLU A 478 -11.33 17.27 1.07
CA GLU A 478 -11.65 18.55 0.44
C GLU A 478 -11.06 18.67 -0.97
N VAL A 479 -9.77 18.44 -1.11
CA VAL A 479 -9.09 18.54 -2.42
C VAL A 479 -9.49 17.45 -3.40
N MET A 480 -9.93 16.29 -2.92
CA MET A 480 -10.44 15.20 -3.76
C MET A 480 -11.91 15.38 -4.17
N ARG A 481 -12.62 16.40 -3.67
CA ARG A 481 -14.02 16.61 -3.99
C ARG A 481 -14.25 17.03 -5.41
N GLU A 482 -13.42 17.97 -5.89
CA GLU A 482 -13.56 18.56 -7.22
C GLU A 482 -12.20 19.06 -7.72
N PRO A 483 -11.79 18.74 -8.98
CA PRO A 483 -10.57 19.26 -9.56
C PRO A 483 -10.72 20.76 -9.88
N CYS A 484 -9.69 21.55 -9.56
CA CYS A 484 -9.56 22.92 -10.03
C CYS A 484 -9.06 22.88 -11.49
N LEU A 485 -9.93 23.04 -12.45
CA LEU A 485 -9.56 22.92 -13.87
C LEU A 485 -8.55 23.98 -14.33
N ASP A 486 -8.43 25.11 -13.62
CA ASP A 486 -7.41 26.14 -13.91
C ASP A 486 -5.98 25.63 -13.64
N ASP A 487 -5.83 24.58 -12.83
CA ASP A 487 -4.56 23.91 -12.59
C ASP A 487 -4.16 22.92 -13.70
N PHE A 488 -5.02 22.74 -14.70
CA PHE A 488 -4.84 21.74 -15.76
C PHE A 488 -4.65 22.37 -17.14
N VAL A 489 -3.80 21.74 -17.93
CA VAL A 489 -3.68 21.98 -19.37
C VAL A 489 -4.68 21.06 -20.09
N LEU A 490 -5.70 21.67 -20.69
CA LEU A 490 -6.69 20.99 -21.52
C LEU A 490 -6.36 21.22 -22.99
N ARG A 491 -5.94 20.17 -23.70
CA ARG A 491 -5.67 20.24 -25.13
C ARG A 491 -6.91 19.88 -25.94
N ARG A 492 -7.39 20.80 -26.74
CA ARG A 492 -8.52 20.56 -27.65
C ARG A 492 -8.05 19.85 -28.91
N SER A 493 -8.96 19.13 -29.61
CA SER A 493 -8.70 18.56 -30.92
C SER A 493 -8.31 19.66 -31.91
N LEU A 494 -7.27 19.39 -32.71
CA LEU A 494 -6.90 20.31 -33.82
C LEU A 494 -7.83 20.16 -35.04
N THR A 495 -8.67 19.12 -35.08
CA THR A 495 -9.64 18.89 -36.16
C THR A 495 -10.98 19.48 -35.74
N PRO A 496 -11.59 20.40 -36.50
CA PRO A 496 -12.98 20.82 -36.29
C PRO A 496 -13.89 19.61 -36.43
N ALA A 497 -14.88 19.47 -35.55
CA ALA A 497 -15.88 18.41 -35.56
C ALA A 497 -16.73 18.43 -36.83
#